data_6ab017a23e9699536b15fe4e012a6736
#
_entry.id   6ab017a23e9699536b15fe4e012a6736
#
_cell.length_a   1.000
_cell.length_b   1.000
_cell.length_c   1.000
_cell.angle_alpha   90.00
_cell.angle_beta   90.00
_cell.angle_gamma   90.00
#
_symmetry.space_group_name_H-M   'P 1'
#
loop_
_entity.id
_entity.type
_entity.pdbx_description
1 polymer ?
#
loop_
_entity_poly.entity_id
_entity_poly.type
_entity_poly.pdbx_seq_one_letter_code
_entity_poly.pdbx_strand_id
1 'polypeptide(L)'
;INLLAIPWISLLVVPLALLGSVMELTVGWGQPLLLAAWLLNLLMTALAWAGSWSPLIYLPFPSWGSWCLALAGCVLLLLPGSVALRPLALLCLLPLLMAEQTRPAPGELRVVTLDVGQGLSVLLQTSEHTLLYDAGARLASGFDLGEAVVVPSLLALGVEKLDMLLVSHGDNDHAGGAPSVVRMVPTERLVAGEPERLQGL
;
A
#
# COMPACT_ATOMS: atom_id res chain seq x y z
N ILE A 1 -0.78 2.00 -13.26
CA ILE A 1 -1.82 3.05 -13.09
C ILE A 1 -1.18 4.43 -13.22
N ASN A 2 -0.15 4.79 -12.44
CA ASN A 2 0.49 6.11 -12.45
C ASN A 2 1.08 6.50 -13.82
N LEU A 3 1.56 5.53 -14.62
CA LEU A 3 2.09 5.75 -15.95
C LEU A 3 1.07 6.38 -16.91
N LEU A 4 -0.22 6.12 -16.71
CA LEU A 4 -1.33 6.71 -17.47
C LEU A 4 -1.96 7.91 -16.75
N ALA A 5 -2.13 7.84 -15.44
CA ALA A 5 -2.80 8.88 -14.67
C ALA A 5 -2.02 10.19 -14.65
N ILE A 6 -0.68 10.13 -14.49
CA ILE A 6 0.16 11.33 -14.42
C ILE A 6 0.12 12.11 -15.74
N PRO A 7 0.40 11.52 -16.93
CA PRO A 7 0.27 12.21 -18.20
C PRO A 7 -1.15 12.73 -18.46
N TRP A 8 -2.19 11.96 -18.11
CA TRP A 8 -3.58 12.38 -18.28
C TRP A 8 -3.88 13.67 -17.51
N ILE A 9 -3.51 13.72 -16.23
CA ILE A 9 -3.71 14.92 -15.41
C ILE A 9 -2.86 16.08 -15.95
N SER A 10 -1.56 15.85 -16.16
CA SER A 10 -0.61 16.92 -16.49
C SER A 10 -0.78 17.50 -17.90
N LEU A 11 -1.17 16.68 -18.87
CA LEU A 11 -1.28 17.13 -20.27
C LEU A 11 -2.69 17.48 -20.71
N LEU A 12 -3.72 16.99 -20.03
CA LEU A 12 -5.10 17.25 -20.42
C LEU A 12 -5.85 18.05 -19.34
N VAL A 13 -5.94 17.56 -18.09
CA VAL A 13 -6.76 18.18 -17.06
C VAL A 13 -6.21 19.53 -16.64
N VAL A 14 -4.94 19.63 -16.31
CA VAL A 14 -4.33 20.87 -15.81
C VAL A 14 -4.34 22.00 -16.87
N PRO A 15 -3.91 21.78 -18.12
CA PRO A 15 -3.96 22.83 -19.16
C PRO A 15 -5.40 23.31 -19.43
N LEU A 16 -6.38 22.39 -19.49
CA LEU A 16 -7.77 22.76 -19.71
C LEU A 16 -8.35 23.52 -18.51
N ALA A 17 -8.00 23.14 -17.28
CA ALA A 17 -8.42 23.85 -16.09
C ALA A 17 -7.86 25.28 -16.04
N LEU A 18 -6.58 25.44 -16.33
CA LEU A 18 -5.93 26.77 -16.38
C LEU A 18 -6.52 27.64 -17.50
N LEU A 19 -6.66 27.11 -18.71
CA LEU A 19 -7.27 27.81 -19.83
C LEU A 19 -8.70 28.22 -19.50
N GLY A 20 -9.49 27.27 -18.99
CA GLY A 20 -10.89 27.52 -18.62
C GLY A 20 -11.05 28.54 -17.51
N SER A 21 -10.13 28.57 -16.53
CA SER A 21 -10.14 29.59 -15.48
C SER A 21 -9.90 30.99 -16.05
N VAL A 22 -8.93 31.13 -16.96
CA VAL A 22 -8.66 32.42 -17.63
C VAL A 22 -9.85 32.86 -18.49
N MET A 23 -10.42 31.92 -19.25
CA MET A 23 -11.55 32.22 -20.15
C MET A 23 -12.82 32.57 -19.36
N GLU A 24 -13.08 31.89 -18.26
CA GLU A 24 -14.20 32.22 -17.37
C GLU A 24 -14.06 33.64 -16.79
N LEU A 25 -12.86 33.97 -16.30
CA LEU A 25 -12.59 35.29 -15.71
C LEU A 25 -12.61 36.45 -16.72
N THR A 26 -12.27 36.18 -18.00
CA THR A 26 -12.14 37.24 -18.99
C THR A 26 -13.36 37.42 -19.89
N VAL A 27 -14.00 36.33 -20.29
CA VAL A 27 -15.09 36.32 -21.26
C VAL A 27 -16.35 35.60 -20.79
N GLY A 28 -16.36 35.07 -19.57
CA GLY A 28 -17.50 34.33 -18.98
C GLY A 28 -17.74 32.97 -19.67
N TRP A 29 -16.72 32.36 -20.24
CA TRP A 29 -16.82 31.06 -20.95
C TRP A 29 -16.09 29.94 -20.26
N GLY A 30 -16.81 29.20 -19.40
CA GLY A 30 -16.25 28.13 -18.55
C GLY A 30 -16.27 26.72 -19.15
N GLN A 31 -16.56 26.55 -20.44
CA GLN A 31 -16.65 25.23 -21.08
C GLN A 31 -15.37 24.38 -20.93
N PRO A 32 -14.13 24.95 -21.02
CA PRO A 32 -12.93 24.16 -20.80
C PRO A 32 -12.79 23.63 -19.35
N LEU A 33 -13.33 24.36 -18.33
CA LEU A 33 -13.39 23.89 -16.95
C LEU A 33 -14.31 22.67 -16.82
N LEU A 34 -15.48 22.70 -17.47
CA LEU A 34 -16.41 21.57 -17.47
C LEU A 34 -15.78 20.35 -18.15
N LEU A 35 -15.06 20.57 -19.24
CA LEU A 35 -14.32 19.49 -19.92
C LEU A 35 -13.20 18.92 -19.02
N ALA A 36 -12.45 19.78 -18.35
CA ALA A 36 -11.42 19.34 -17.38
C ALA A 36 -12.02 18.51 -16.23
N ALA A 37 -13.15 18.96 -15.66
CA ALA A 37 -13.86 18.25 -14.62
C ALA A 37 -14.39 16.89 -15.11
N TRP A 38 -14.93 16.83 -16.32
CA TRP A 38 -15.38 15.59 -16.93
C TRP A 38 -14.24 14.60 -17.16
N LEU A 39 -13.10 15.05 -17.70
CA LEU A 39 -11.90 14.23 -17.91
C LEU A 39 -11.33 13.72 -16.59
N LEU A 40 -11.34 14.54 -15.55
CA LEU A 40 -10.92 14.12 -14.20
C LEU A 40 -11.86 13.04 -13.65
N ASN A 41 -13.17 13.25 -13.75
CA ASN A 41 -14.15 12.27 -13.29
C ASN A 41 -14.06 10.95 -14.06
N LEU A 42 -13.80 10.99 -15.37
CA LEU A 42 -13.57 9.81 -16.19
C LEU A 42 -12.35 9.03 -15.69
N LEU A 43 -11.25 9.72 -15.42
CA LEU A 43 -10.05 9.11 -14.84
C LEU A 43 -10.34 8.48 -13.48
N MET A 44 -10.99 9.20 -12.57
CA MET A 44 -11.32 8.68 -11.22
C MET A 44 -12.20 7.45 -11.29
N THR A 45 -13.19 7.44 -12.18
CA THR A 45 -14.05 6.26 -12.41
C THR A 45 -13.25 5.07 -12.97
N ALA A 46 -12.37 5.32 -13.92
CA ALA A 46 -11.49 4.28 -14.48
C ALA A 46 -10.52 3.71 -13.43
N LEU A 47 -9.96 4.57 -12.58
CA LEU A 47 -9.09 4.14 -11.48
C LEU A 47 -9.84 3.34 -10.42
N ALA A 48 -11.04 3.76 -10.04
CA ALA A 48 -11.90 3.02 -9.11
C ALA A 48 -12.29 1.65 -9.68
N TRP A 49 -12.67 1.60 -10.94
CA TRP A 49 -12.96 0.35 -11.63
C TRP A 49 -11.73 -0.57 -11.70
N ALA A 50 -10.57 -0.05 -12.11
CA ALA A 50 -9.33 -0.82 -12.15
C ALA A 50 -8.93 -1.32 -10.75
N GLY A 51 -9.10 -0.49 -9.71
CA GLY A 51 -8.85 -0.85 -8.32
C GLY A 51 -9.74 -1.99 -7.83
N SER A 52 -11.01 -2.05 -8.25
CA SER A 52 -11.93 -3.12 -7.86
C SER A 52 -11.58 -4.50 -8.44
N TRP A 53 -10.81 -4.53 -9.53
CA TRP A 53 -10.36 -5.78 -10.19
C TRP A 53 -8.92 -6.16 -9.84
N SER A 54 -8.14 -5.23 -9.29
CA SER A 54 -6.73 -5.45 -9.00
C SER A 54 -6.57 -6.08 -7.62
N PRO A 55 -6.14 -7.34 -7.51
CA PRO A 55 -5.71 -7.87 -6.22
C PRO A 55 -4.52 -7.05 -5.74
N LEU A 56 -4.54 -6.65 -4.47
CA LEU A 56 -3.39 -6.02 -3.84
C LEU A 56 -2.28 -7.08 -3.72
N ILE A 57 -1.30 -7.03 -4.62
CA ILE A 57 -0.13 -7.89 -4.57
C ILE A 57 0.95 -7.12 -3.82
N TYR A 58 1.19 -7.54 -2.59
CA TYR A 58 2.30 -7.02 -1.80
C TYR A 58 3.50 -7.95 -2.00
N LEU A 59 4.59 -7.37 -2.48
CA LEU A 59 5.86 -8.08 -2.59
C LEU A 59 6.71 -7.75 -1.36
N PRO A 60 7.26 -8.75 -0.67
CA PRO A 60 8.18 -8.52 0.43
C PRO A 60 9.40 -7.72 -0.05
N PHE A 61 10.07 -7.03 0.86
CA PHE A 61 11.27 -6.26 0.51
C PHE A 61 12.37 -7.19 0.00
N PRO A 62 12.83 -7.00 -1.25
CA PRO A 62 13.89 -7.82 -1.82
C PRO A 62 15.23 -7.57 -1.11
N SER A 63 16.07 -8.59 -1.07
CA SER A 63 17.45 -8.47 -0.57
C SER A 63 18.28 -7.53 -1.46
N TRP A 64 19.37 -6.98 -0.93
CA TRP A 64 20.31 -6.19 -1.73
C TRP A 64 20.86 -6.94 -2.94
N GLY A 65 21.06 -8.27 -2.81
CA GLY A 65 21.46 -9.13 -3.92
C GLY A 65 20.44 -9.17 -5.03
N SER A 66 19.14 -9.26 -4.69
CA SER A 66 18.03 -9.23 -5.65
C SER A 66 17.96 -7.88 -6.40
N TRP A 67 18.19 -6.76 -5.70
CA TRP A 67 18.28 -5.44 -6.32
C TRP A 67 19.42 -5.31 -7.30
N CYS A 68 20.64 -5.77 -6.91
CA CYS A 68 21.81 -5.75 -7.79
C CYS A 68 21.57 -6.60 -9.04
N LEU A 69 20.97 -7.79 -8.87
CA LEU A 69 20.69 -8.70 -9.97
C LEU A 69 19.63 -8.11 -10.92
N ALA A 70 18.58 -7.51 -10.36
CA ALA A 70 17.55 -6.83 -11.14
C ALA A 70 18.11 -5.64 -11.93
N LEU A 71 18.99 -4.84 -11.31
CA LEU A 71 19.67 -3.73 -12.01
C LEU A 71 20.51 -4.25 -13.18
N ALA A 72 21.27 -5.34 -12.99
CA ALA A 72 22.04 -5.98 -14.05
C ALA A 72 21.10 -6.47 -15.19
N GLY A 73 19.95 -7.07 -14.84
CA GLY A 73 18.93 -7.48 -15.79
C GLY A 73 18.38 -6.28 -16.60
N CYS A 74 18.05 -5.18 -15.94
CA CYS A 74 17.60 -3.96 -16.60
C CYS A 74 18.66 -3.39 -17.56
N VAL A 75 19.93 -3.35 -17.14
CA VAL A 75 21.03 -2.92 -18.00
C VAL A 75 21.15 -3.82 -19.23
N LEU A 76 21.09 -5.15 -19.07
CA LEU A 76 21.11 -6.09 -20.17
C LEU A 76 19.94 -5.91 -21.15
N LEU A 77 18.75 -5.57 -20.66
CA LEU A 77 17.58 -5.30 -21.52
C LEU A 77 17.76 -4.04 -22.37
N LEU A 78 18.44 -3.03 -21.83
CA LEU A 78 18.65 -1.73 -22.48
C LEU A 78 19.84 -1.72 -23.46
N LEU A 79 20.76 -2.70 -23.37
CA LEU A 79 21.91 -2.75 -24.27
C LEU A 79 21.48 -3.05 -25.72
N PRO A 80 21.89 -2.22 -26.69
CA PRO A 80 21.62 -2.48 -28.10
C PRO A 80 22.34 -3.76 -28.56
N GLY A 81 21.64 -4.61 -29.30
CA GLY A 81 22.20 -5.90 -29.79
C GLY A 81 22.07 -7.08 -28.81
N SER A 82 21.57 -6.87 -27.60
CA SER A 82 21.45 -7.91 -26.57
C SER A 82 20.23 -8.85 -26.74
N VAL A 83 19.64 -8.94 -27.92
CA VAL A 83 18.39 -9.73 -28.14
C VAL A 83 18.55 -11.18 -27.67
N ALA A 84 19.68 -11.81 -27.92
CA ALA A 84 19.97 -13.17 -27.47
C ALA A 84 20.09 -13.30 -25.93
N LEU A 85 20.39 -12.22 -25.22
CA LEU A 85 20.54 -12.19 -23.75
C LEU A 85 19.28 -11.75 -23.01
N ARG A 86 18.24 -11.33 -23.72
CA ARG A 86 16.97 -10.89 -23.10
C ARG A 86 16.33 -11.93 -22.20
N PRO A 87 16.32 -13.23 -22.51
CA PRO A 87 15.79 -14.23 -21.59
C PRO A 87 16.59 -14.29 -20.26
N LEU A 88 17.92 -14.15 -20.33
CA LEU A 88 18.78 -14.08 -19.14
C LEU A 88 18.48 -12.82 -18.33
N ALA A 89 18.29 -11.68 -18.99
CA ALA A 89 17.92 -10.43 -18.34
C ALA A 89 16.59 -10.53 -17.61
N LEU A 90 15.58 -11.19 -18.19
CA LEU A 90 14.30 -11.46 -17.53
C LEU A 90 14.46 -12.40 -16.33
N LEU A 91 15.32 -13.42 -16.45
CA LEU A 91 15.65 -14.32 -15.32
C LEU A 91 16.27 -13.56 -14.14
N CYS A 92 17.07 -12.53 -14.40
CA CYS A 92 17.64 -11.68 -13.36
C CYS A 92 16.59 -10.86 -12.58
N LEU A 93 15.37 -10.68 -13.11
CA LEU A 93 14.27 -10.01 -12.42
C LEU A 93 13.45 -10.93 -11.51
N LEU A 94 13.51 -12.26 -11.71
CA LEU A 94 12.73 -13.24 -10.94
C LEU A 94 12.94 -13.15 -9.42
N PRO A 95 14.17 -12.94 -8.89
CA PRO A 95 14.37 -12.84 -7.45
C PRO A 95 13.63 -11.68 -6.78
N LEU A 96 13.23 -10.65 -7.53
CA LEU A 96 12.35 -9.59 -7.00
C LEU A 96 10.95 -10.11 -6.66
N LEU A 97 10.48 -11.13 -7.36
CA LEU A 97 9.16 -11.74 -7.15
C LEU A 97 9.21 -12.87 -6.12
N MET A 98 10.42 -13.35 -5.78
CA MET A 98 10.64 -14.48 -4.87
C MET A 98 11.35 -14.03 -3.59
N ALA A 99 11.10 -12.79 -3.15
CA ALA A 99 11.73 -12.26 -1.96
C ALA A 99 11.40 -13.14 -0.73
N GLU A 100 12.45 -13.68 -0.10
CA GLU A 100 12.31 -14.53 1.08
C GLU A 100 11.83 -13.71 2.27
N GLN A 101 10.81 -14.23 2.93
CA GLN A 101 10.35 -13.71 4.22
C GLN A 101 11.30 -14.20 5.30
N THR A 102 12.27 -13.37 5.70
CA THR A 102 13.19 -13.74 6.78
C THR A 102 12.50 -13.56 8.13
N ARG A 103 12.12 -14.67 8.77
CA ARG A 103 11.74 -14.66 10.19
C ARG A 103 12.99 -14.54 11.08
N PRO A 104 12.85 -14.01 12.31
CA PRO A 104 13.92 -14.03 13.30
C PRO A 104 14.42 -15.45 13.57
N ALA A 105 15.69 -15.59 13.93
CA ALA A 105 16.23 -16.88 14.35
C ALA A 105 15.61 -17.35 15.68
N PRO A 106 15.64 -18.66 15.99
CA PRO A 106 15.18 -19.14 17.29
C PRO A 106 15.86 -18.41 18.44
N GLY A 107 15.07 -17.87 19.37
CA GLY A 107 15.55 -17.05 20.50
C GLY A 107 15.68 -15.56 20.20
N GLU A 108 15.46 -15.13 18.97
CA GLU A 108 15.42 -13.71 18.61
C GLU A 108 13.99 -13.17 18.59
N LEU A 109 13.87 -11.90 18.91
CA LEU A 109 12.62 -11.12 18.80
C LEU A 109 12.85 -9.95 17.85
N ARG A 110 12.03 -9.83 16.80
CA ARG A 110 11.93 -8.63 15.98
C ARG A 110 10.78 -7.78 16.49
N VAL A 111 11.06 -6.52 16.78
CA VAL A 111 10.06 -5.51 17.15
C VAL A 111 10.06 -4.44 16.07
N VAL A 112 8.91 -4.18 15.47
CA VAL A 112 8.75 -3.16 14.43
C VAL A 112 7.61 -2.23 14.83
N THR A 113 7.92 -0.97 15.09
CA THR A 113 6.90 0.07 15.27
C THR A 113 6.47 0.57 13.91
N LEU A 114 5.16 0.50 13.64
CA LEU A 114 4.59 0.98 12.38
C LEU A 114 4.25 2.47 12.51
N ASP A 115 4.53 3.25 11.47
CA ASP A 115 4.23 4.68 11.45
C ASP A 115 2.74 4.90 11.14
N VAL A 116 1.94 4.88 12.18
CA VAL A 116 0.49 5.15 12.14
C VAL A 116 0.15 6.59 12.56
N GLY A 117 1.13 7.48 12.56
CA GLY A 117 0.94 8.87 12.97
C GLY A 117 0.55 8.98 14.44
N GLN A 118 -0.56 9.66 14.73
CA GLN A 118 -1.10 9.72 16.08
C GLN A 118 -1.80 8.39 16.40
N GLY A 119 -1.16 7.54 17.21
CA GLY A 119 -1.64 6.21 17.57
C GLY A 119 -0.49 5.24 17.81
N LEU A 120 -0.82 3.97 17.99
CA LEU A 120 0.15 2.91 18.20
C LEU A 120 -0.15 1.70 17.32
N SER A 121 0.90 1.11 16.77
CA SER A 121 0.86 -0.21 16.17
C SER A 121 2.26 -0.81 16.17
N VAL A 122 2.44 -1.95 16.82
CA VAL A 122 3.74 -2.61 17.00
C VAL A 122 3.63 -4.07 16.60
N LEU A 123 4.43 -4.47 15.63
CA LEU A 123 4.60 -5.86 15.24
C LEU A 123 5.70 -6.51 16.07
N LEU A 124 5.40 -7.66 16.66
CA LEU A 124 6.35 -8.53 17.35
C LEU A 124 6.40 -9.87 16.62
N GLN A 125 7.60 -10.27 16.21
CA GLN A 125 7.83 -11.54 15.52
C GLN A 125 8.93 -12.33 16.21
N THR A 126 8.68 -13.62 16.37
CA THR A 126 9.68 -14.64 16.68
C THR A 126 9.84 -15.59 15.50
N SER A 127 10.66 -16.62 15.65
CA SER A 127 10.78 -17.69 14.64
C SER A 127 9.43 -18.36 14.32
N GLU A 128 8.53 -18.46 15.29
CA GLU A 128 7.29 -19.24 15.19
C GLU A 128 6.02 -18.39 15.30
N HIS A 129 6.07 -17.29 16.03
CA HIS A 129 4.88 -16.49 16.36
C HIS A 129 4.95 -15.06 15.87
N THR A 130 3.77 -14.52 15.55
CA THR A 130 3.58 -13.15 15.10
C THR A 130 2.44 -12.51 15.87
N LEU A 131 2.72 -11.42 16.56
CA LEU A 131 1.74 -10.65 17.33
C LEU A 131 1.72 -9.21 16.84
N LEU A 132 0.54 -8.66 16.62
CA LEU A 132 0.33 -7.25 16.42
C LEU A 132 -0.26 -6.64 17.69
N TYR A 133 0.37 -5.61 18.22
CA TYR A 133 -0.08 -4.83 19.36
C TYR A 133 -0.62 -3.50 18.88
N ASP A 134 -1.91 -3.26 19.03
CA ASP A 134 -2.68 -2.13 18.51
C ASP A 134 -2.66 -2.01 16.96
N ALA A 135 -3.55 -1.22 16.40
CA ALA A 135 -3.76 -1.17 14.96
C ALA A 135 -3.92 0.26 14.41
N GLY A 136 -3.60 1.28 15.20
CA GLY A 136 -3.72 2.68 14.81
C GLY A 136 -5.17 3.16 14.72
N ALA A 137 -5.33 4.39 14.23
CA ALA A 137 -6.59 5.11 14.22
C ALA A 137 -7.42 4.88 12.94
N ARG A 138 -8.72 5.07 13.06
CA ARG A 138 -9.61 5.36 11.93
C ARG A 138 -10.08 6.81 12.03
N LEU A 139 -9.78 7.61 11.02
CA LEU A 139 -10.10 9.03 11.03
C LEU A 139 -11.59 9.29 10.76
N ALA A 140 -12.09 10.44 11.23
CA ALA A 140 -13.48 10.86 10.98
C ALA A 140 -13.82 11.02 9.48
N SER A 141 -12.80 11.23 8.64
CA SER A 141 -12.93 11.25 7.18
C SER A 141 -13.23 9.89 6.56
N GLY A 142 -13.20 8.80 7.36
CA GLY A 142 -13.28 7.43 6.89
C GLY A 142 -11.94 6.80 6.52
N PHE A 143 -10.83 7.57 6.54
CA PHE A 143 -9.49 7.06 6.28
C PHE A 143 -9.04 6.17 7.45
N ASP A 144 -8.67 4.94 7.14
CA ASP A 144 -8.37 3.88 8.10
C ASP A 144 -6.88 3.52 8.03
N LEU A 145 -6.15 3.77 9.12
CA LEU A 145 -4.72 3.48 9.19
C LEU A 145 -4.42 1.97 9.28
N GLY A 146 -5.36 1.18 9.79
CA GLY A 146 -5.27 -0.28 9.72
C GLY A 146 -5.18 -0.76 8.27
N GLU A 147 -6.06 -0.25 7.40
CA GLU A 147 -6.09 -0.60 5.98
C GLU A 147 -4.97 0.07 5.19
N ALA A 148 -4.69 1.35 5.43
CA ALA A 148 -3.77 2.15 4.62
C ALA A 148 -2.29 1.96 4.99
N VAL A 149 -1.99 1.62 6.24
CA VAL A 149 -0.61 1.54 6.76
C VAL A 149 -0.32 0.16 7.35
N VAL A 150 -1.12 -0.31 8.31
CA VAL A 150 -0.80 -1.52 9.08
C VAL A 150 -0.79 -2.75 8.16
N VAL A 151 -1.88 -3.01 7.44
CA VAL A 151 -1.98 -4.17 6.56
C VAL A 151 -0.89 -4.18 5.48
N PRO A 152 -0.66 -3.07 4.72
CA PRO A 152 0.44 -3.03 3.76
C PRO A 152 1.80 -3.29 4.38
N SER A 153 2.06 -2.75 5.58
CA SER A 153 3.33 -2.96 6.28
C SER A 153 3.52 -4.40 6.72
N LEU A 154 2.46 -5.04 7.25
CA LEU A 154 2.50 -6.46 7.61
C LEU A 154 2.85 -7.33 6.39
N LEU A 155 2.16 -7.12 5.27
CA LEU A 155 2.38 -7.87 4.04
C LEU A 155 3.77 -7.62 3.44
N ALA A 156 4.26 -6.36 3.48
CA ALA A 156 5.61 -6.02 3.04
C ALA A 156 6.70 -6.65 3.92
N LEU A 157 6.41 -6.86 5.22
CA LEU A 157 7.27 -7.58 6.17
C LEU A 157 7.10 -9.11 6.09
N GLY A 158 6.25 -9.58 5.18
CA GLY A 158 6.01 -11.00 4.96
C GLY A 158 5.08 -11.65 5.99
N VAL A 159 4.26 -10.86 6.63
CA VAL A 159 3.25 -11.36 7.59
C VAL A 159 1.96 -11.64 6.84
N GLU A 160 1.70 -12.89 6.54
CA GLU A 160 0.46 -13.34 5.88
C GLU A 160 -0.66 -13.69 6.88
N LYS A 161 -0.30 -13.96 8.14
CA LYS A 161 -1.23 -14.23 9.23
C LYS A 161 -0.68 -13.73 10.56
N LEU A 162 -1.59 -13.41 11.47
CA LEU A 162 -1.30 -13.07 12.85
C LEU A 162 -1.74 -14.23 13.76
N ASP A 163 -0.86 -14.68 14.66
CA ASP A 163 -1.24 -15.58 15.73
C ASP A 163 -2.09 -14.84 16.78
N MET A 164 -1.82 -13.53 16.94
CA MET A 164 -2.59 -12.70 17.86
C MET A 164 -2.62 -11.22 17.40
N LEU A 165 -3.81 -10.61 17.46
CA LEU A 165 -3.98 -9.17 17.52
C LEU A 165 -4.36 -8.82 18.97
N LEU A 166 -3.53 -8.03 19.64
CA LEU A 166 -3.79 -7.54 20.99
C LEU A 166 -4.11 -6.05 20.90
N VAL A 167 -5.31 -5.67 21.30
CA VAL A 167 -5.75 -4.27 21.40
C VAL A 167 -5.70 -3.87 22.88
N SER A 168 -4.85 -2.89 23.21
CA SER A 168 -4.59 -2.47 24.58
C SER A 168 -5.83 -1.89 25.24
N HIS A 169 -6.54 -1.02 24.56
CA HIS A 169 -7.78 -0.37 24.99
C HIS A 169 -8.61 0.12 23.80
N GLY A 170 -9.86 0.54 24.08
CA GLY A 170 -10.86 0.85 23.05
C GLY A 170 -10.75 2.25 22.43
N ASP A 171 -9.69 3.03 22.71
CA ASP A 171 -9.54 4.35 22.09
C ASP A 171 -9.19 4.23 20.63
N ASN A 172 -9.69 5.18 19.83
CA ASN A 172 -9.65 5.11 18.39
C ASN A 172 -8.22 5.02 17.82
N ASP A 173 -7.26 5.67 18.45
CA ASP A 173 -5.85 5.70 18.05
C ASP A 173 -5.09 4.40 18.30
N HIS A 174 -5.72 3.44 18.98
CA HIS A 174 -5.23 2.09 19.24
C HIS A 174 -6.09 1.01 18.56
N ALA A 175 -7.41 1.15 18.67
CA ALA A 175 -8.38 0.15 18.22
C ALA A 175 -8.98 0.44 16.84
N GLY A 176 -8.92 1.68 16.36
CA GLY A 176 -9.65 2.13 15.17
C GLY A 176 -9.38 1.35 13.90
N GLY A 177 -8.14 0.91 13.69
CA GLY A 177 -7.74 0.11 12.54
C GLY A 177 -7.97 -1.40 12.69
N ALA A 178 -8.27 -1.89 13.90
CA ALA A 178 -8.39 -3.33 14.18
C ALA A 178 -9.43 -4.05 13.30
N PRO A 179 -10.62 -3.48 13.01
CA PRO A 179 -11.60 -4.11 12.11
C PRO A 179 -11.03 -4.39 10.72
N SER A 180 -10.25 -3.47 10.18
CA SER A 180 -9.64 -3.64 8.86
C SER A 180 -8.51 -4.65 8.87
N VAL A 181 -7.71 -4.69 9.93
CA VAL A 181 -6.66 -5.70 10.09
C VAL A 181 -7.28 -7.10 10.14
N VAL A 182 -8.29 -7.34 11.00
CA VAL A 182 -8.95 -8.66 11.13
C VAL A 182 -9.63 -9.08 9.83
N ARG A 183 -10.21 -8.14 9.08
CA ARG A 183 -10.85 -8.42 7.79
C ARG A 183 -9.85 -8.84 6.70
N MET A 184 -8.65 -8.23 6.70
CA MET A 184 -7.69 -8.36 5.60
C MET A 184 -6.53 -9.30 5.89
N VAL A 185 -6.22 -9.54 7.17
CA VAL A 185 -5.15 -10.43 7.62
C VAL A 185 -5.74 -11.53 8.49
N PRO A 186 -5.62 -12.81 8.09
CA PRO A 186 -6.06 -13.92 8.92
C PRO A 186 -5.47 -13.81 10.33
N THR A 187 -6.34 -13.75 11.34
CA THR A 187 -5.96 -13.55 12.74
C THR A 187 -6.54 -14.69 13.57
N GLU A 188 -5.68 -15.47 14.24
CA GLU A 188 -6.13 -16.64 15.02
C GLU A 188 -6.81 -16.24 16.33
N ARG A 189 -6.27 -15.21 16.99
CA ARG A 189 -6.82 -14.71 18.27
C ARG A 189 -6.85 -13.19 18.29
N LEU A 190 -8.01 -12.66 18.70
CA LEU A 190 -8.18 -11.26 19.07
C LEU A 190 -8.28 -11.16 20.58
N VAL A 191 -7.40 -10.38 21.19
CA VAL A 191 -7.38 -10.11 22.63
C VAL A 191 -7.54 -8.61 22.83
N ALA A 192 -8.43 -8.22 23.73
CA ALA A 192 -8.70 -6.81 24.01
C ALA A 192 -8.63 -6.54 25.52
N GLY A 193 -7.96 -5.47 25.90
CA GLY A 193 -7.93 -4.99 27.27
C GLY A 193 -9.31 -4.47 27.73
N GLU A 194 -10.09 -3.91 26.79
CA GLU A 194 -11.46 -3.41 27.03
C GLU A 194 -12.43 -4.01 26.00
N PRO A 195 -12.83 -5.30 26.17
CA PRO A 195 -13.65 -6.00 25.18
C PRO A 195 -15.04 -5.37 25.00
N GLU A 196 -15.54 -4.67 26.01
CA GLU A 196 -16.85 -4.00 25.99
C GLU A 196 -16.88 -2.84 24.97
N ARG A 197 -15.76 -2.19 24.74
CA ARG A 197 -15.60 -1.06 23.77
C ARG A 197 -15.32 -1.53 22.33
N LEU A 198 -15.05 -2.81 22.15
CA LEU A 198 -14.77 -3.44 20.86
C LEU A 198 -15.92 -4.34 20.37
N GLN A 199 -17.13 -4.17 20.94
CA GLN A 199 -18.32 -4.91 20.54
C GLN A 199 -18.68 -4.57 19.09
N GLY A 200 -18.41 -5.52 18.17
CA GLY A 200 -18.67 -5.37 16.72
C GLY A 200 -17.45 -5.68 15.83
N LEU A 201 -16.32 -6.10 16.40
CA LEU A 201 -15.18 -6.69 15.72
C LEU A 201 -15.39 -8.14 15.38
#